data_3650aab689c68a6ab894ae289898dc8b
#
_entry.id   3650aab689c68a6ab894ae289898dc8b
#
_cell.length_a   1.000
_cell.length_b   1.000
_cell.length_c   1.000
_cell.angle_alpha   90.00
_cell.angle_beta   90.00
_cell.angle_gamma   90.00
#
_symmetry.space_group_name_H-M   'P 1'
#
loop_
_entity.id
_entity.type
_entity.pdbx_description
1 polymer ?
#
loop_
_entity_poly.entity_id
_entity_poly.type
_entity_poly.pdbx_seq_one_letter_code
_entity_poly.pdbx_strand_id
1 'polypeptide(L)'
;MIGIKSAFDYTDGAAEGEISLARARHAFEDIELHPDILHPAEDVDTSCEILGGPSSMPFGIAPTGFTRLMQTEGEIAGAGAAGAAGIPFMLFILGTVSIEEVKTTNL
;
A
#
# COMPACT_ATOMS: atom_id res chain seq x y z
N MET A 1 -18.15 3.82 -10.06
CA MET A 1 -18.61 2.57 -10.70
C MET A 1 -19.04 1.63 -9.57
N ILE A 2 -20.31 1.21 -9.54
CA ILE A 2 -20.77 0.23 -8.53
C ILE A 2 -20.25 -1.12 -9.01
N GLY A 3 -19.20 -1.62 -8.38
CA GLY A 3 -18.67 -2.95 -8.68
C GLY A 3 -19.74 -4.03 -8.47
N ILE A 4 -19.59 -5.16 -9.16
CA ILE A 4 -20.45 -6.34 -8.92
C ILE A 4 -20.33 -6.68 -7.42
N LYS A 5 -21.44 -6.92 -6.74
CA LYS A 5 -21.47 -7.20 -5.30
C LYS A 5 -20.43 -8.25 -4.86
N SER A 6 -20.24 -9.30 -5.64
CA SER A 6 -19.24 -10.34 -5.38
C SER A 6 -17.78 -9.82 -5.40
N ALA A 7 -17.44 -8.84 -6.25
CA ALA A 7 -16.11 -8.24 -6.28
C ALA A 7 -15.88 -7.37 -5.05
N PHE A 8 -16.92 -6.64 -4.63
CA PHE A 8 -16.87 -5.85 -3.38
C PHE A 8 -16.74 -6.78 -2.17
N ASP A 9 -17.58 -7.79 -2.04
CA ASP A 9 -17.56 -8.75 -0.94
C ASP A 9 -16.21 -9.49 -0.84
N TYR A 10 -15.57 -9.79 -2.00
CA TYR A 10 -14.23 -10.37 -2.04
C TYR A 10 -13.16 -9.43 -1.48
N THR A 11 -13.26 -8.16 -1.78
CA THR A 11 -12.26 -7.16 -1.36
C THR A 11 -12.45 -6.72 0.09
N ASP A 12 -13.70 -6.58 0.53
CA ASP A 12 -14.06 -6.10 1.88
C ASP A 12 -13.92 -7.19 2.95
N GLY A 13 -14.15 -8.45 2.57
CA GLY A 13 -14.10 -9.60 3.46
C GLY A 13 -12.73 -10.28 3.56
N ALA A 14 -12.71 -11.36 4.32
CA ALA A 14 -11.55 -12.23 4.48
C ALA A 14 -11.95 -13.71 4.46
N ALA A 15 -10.94 -14.61 4.54
CA ALA A 15 -11.17 -16.03 4.45
C ALA A 15 -11.98 -16.59 5.64
N GLU A 16 -12.90 -17.48 5.33
CA GLU A 16 -13.68 -18.28 6.28
C GLU A 16 -14.39 -17.42 7.37
N GLY A 17 -14.03 -17.61 8.62
CA GLY A 17 -14.62 -16.90 9.76
C GLY A 17 -13.98 -15.55 10.07
N GLU A 18 -13.14 -15.02 9.18
CA GLU A 18 -12.50 -13.69 9.27
C GLU A 18 -11.65 -13.45 10.54
N ILE A 19 -11.22 -14.53 11.21
CA ILE A 19 -10.46 -14.45 12.46
C ILE A 19 -9.15 -13.69 12.26
N SER A 20 -8.46 -13.92 11.14
CA SER A 20 -7.21 -13.24 10.82
C SER A 20 -7.41 -11.75 10.54
N LEU A 21 -8.49 -11.37 9.90
CA LEU A 21 -8.87 -9.98 9.67
C LEU A 21 -9.13 -9.25 10.99
N ALA A 22 -9.93 -9.84 11.87
CA ALA A 22 -10.20 -9.27 13.19
C ALA A 22 -8.93 -9.12 14.02
N ARG A 23 -8.04 -10.13 14.00
CA ARG A 23 -6.74 -10.09 14.69
C ARG A 23 -5.81 -9.02 14.11
N ALA A 24 -5.75 -8.87 12.80
CA ALA A 24 -4.94 -7.85 12.15
C ALA A 24 -5.40 -6.43 12.51
N ARG A 25 -6.71 -6.19 12.58
CA ARG A 25 -7.25 -4.90 13.04
C ARG A 25 -6.91 -4.64 14.51
N HIS A 26 -7.09 -5.64 15.36
CA HIS A 26 -6.80 -5.51 16.80
C HIS A 26 -5.31 -5.23 17.08
N ALA A 27 -4.40 -5.77 16.27
CA ALA A 27 -2.97 -5.52 16.41
C ALA A 27 -2.59 -4.02 16.30
N PHE A 28 -3.35 -3.21 15.59
CA PHE A 28 -3.14 -1.76 15.57
C PHE A 28 -3.59 -1.07 16.86
N GLU A 29 -4.56 -1.63 17.56
CA GLU A 29 -5.05 -1.11 18.84
C GLU A 29 -4.05 -1.37 19.98
N ASP A 30 -3.17 -2.37 19.83
CA ASP A 30 -2.12 -2.70 20.77
C ASP A 30 -0.89 -1.77 20.67
N ILE A 31 -0.86 -0.88 19.66
CA ILE A 31 0.24 0.06 19.44
C ILE A 31 -0.02 1.34 20.23
N GLU A 32 0.82 1.62 21.20
CA GLU A 32 0.79 2.85 21.97
C GLU A 32 1.91 3.80 21.52
N LEU A 33 1.56 5.05 21.30
CA LEU A 33 2.53 6.12 21.01
C LEU A 33 2.96 6.76 22.32
N HIS A 34 4.25 6.68 22.64
CA HIS A 34 4.83 7.35 23.80
C HIS A 34 5.24 8.79 23.40
N PRO A 35 4.53 9.84 23.85
CA PRO A 35 4.89 11.20 23.52
C PRO A 35 6.17 11.61 24.26
N ASP A 36 7.11 12.21 23.55
CA ASP A 36 8.28 12.86 24.12
C ASP A 36 8.08 14.38 24.04
N ILE A 37 8.08 15.04 25.19
CA ILE A 37 7.84 16.50 25.30
C ILE A 37 9.16 17.24 25.45
N LEU A 38 9.20 18.47 24.97
CA LEU A 38 10.39 19.34 24.98
C LEU A 38 11.52 18.89 24.04
N HIS A 39 11.22 18.01 23.09
CA HIS A 39 12.12 17.67 22.00
C HIS A 39 11.78 18.54 20.77
N PRO A 40 12.69 19.33 20.24
CA PRO A 40 12.45 20.04 18.98
C PRO A 40 12.38 19.02 17.84
N ALA A 41 11.22 18.86 17.24
CA ALA A 41 11.00 18.03 16.06
C ALA A 41 10.78 18.95 14.83
N GLU A 42 11.75 19.82 14.54
CA GLU A 42 11.65 20.76 13.44
C GLU A 42 11.82 20.06 12.08
N ASP A 43 12.66 19.02 12.02
CA ASP A 43 12.90 18.22 10.82
C ASP A 43 12.88 16.73 11.16
N VAL A 44 11.85 16.03 10.69
CA VAL A 44 11.76 14.57 10.83
C VAL A 44 12.17 13.92 9.51
N ASP A 45 13.34 13.31 9.49
CA ASP A 45 13.81 12.51 8.36
C ASP A 45 13.30 11.06 8.50
N THR A 46 12.42 10.66 7.58
CA THR A 46 11.88 9.29 7.50
C THR A 46 12.51 8.49 6.37
N SER A 47 13.51 9.05 5.68
CA SER A 47 14.17 8.37 4.57
C SER A 47 14.94 7.13 5.03
N CYS A 48 14.95 6.13 4.18
CA CYS A 48 15.66 4.87 4.41
C CYS A 48 16.02 4.18 3.09
N GLU A 49 16.68 3.04 3.18
CA GLU A 49 16.90 2.16 2.05
C GLU A 49 15.94 0.97 2.12
N ILE A 50 15.21 0.71 1.04
CA ILE A 50 14.32 -0.45 0.91
C ILE A 50 14.72 -1.24 -0.36
N LEU A 51 14.99 -2.52 -0.21
CA LEU A 51 15.34 -3.43 -1.31
C LEU A 51 16.52 -2.93 -2.18
N GLY A 52 17.47 -2.24 -1.56
CA GLY A 52 18.66 -1.71 -2.25
C GLY A 52 18.42 -0.39 -3.00
N GLY A 53 17.31 0.29 -2.75
CA GLY A 53 16.99 1.60 -3.31
C GLY A 53 16.54 2.61 -2.25
N PRO A 54 16.68 3.91 -2.55
CA PRO A 54 16.26 4.97 -1.63
C PRO A 54 14.73 5.01 -1.52
N SER A 55 14.23 5.31 -0.32
CA SER A 55 12.82 5.54 -0.04
C SER A 55 12.67 6.76 0.88
N SER A 56 11.67 7.59 0.62
CA SER A 56 11.35 8.74 1.48
C SER A 56 10.72 8.33 2.82
N MET A 57 10.17 7.12 2.89
CA MET A 57 9.49 6.57 4.08
C MET A 57 9.81 5.08 4.23
N PRO A 58 9.79 4.53 5.47
CA PRO A 58 10.17 3.14 5.74
C PRO A 58 9.09 2.12 5.37
N PHE A 59 8.37 2.35 4.28
CA PHE A 59 7.37 1.42 3.74
C PHE A 59 7.19 1.63 2.24
N GLY A 60 6.47 0.72 1.60
CA GLY A 60 6.10 0.79 0.18
C GLY A 60 4.72 0.20 -0.05
N ILE A 61 4.24 0.27 -1.28
CA ILE A 61 2.97 -0.36 -1.67
C ILE A 61 3.25 -1.83 -1.99
N ALA A 62 2.63 -2.71 -1.20
CA ALA A 62 2.75 -4.15 -1.36
C ALA A 62 2.11 -4.64 -2.67
N PRO A 63 2.55 -5.80 -3.21
CA PRO A 63 1.97 -6.37 -4.40
C PRO A 63 0.53 -6.81 -4.12
N THR A 64 -0.42 -6.24 -4.85
CA THR A 64 -1.86 -6.54 -4.75
C THR A 64 -2.40 -6.94 -6.11
N GLY A 65 -3.05 -8.10 -6.19
CA GLY A 65 -3.67 -8.57 -7.43
C GLY A 65 -5.05 -7.96 -7.67
N PHE A 66 -5.48 -8.01 -8.94
CA PHE A 66 -6.83 -7.64 -9.35
C PHE A 66 -7.28 -6.22 -8.99
N THR A 67 -6.37 -5.27 -8.87
CA THR A 67 -6.68 -3.89 -8.47
C THR A 67 -7.72 -3.23 -9.37
N ARG A 68 -7.78 -3.59 -10.67
CA ARG A 68 -8.80 -3.12 -11.61
C ARG A 68 -10.22 -3.61 -11.33
N LEU A 69 -10.40 -4.60 -10.47
CA LEU A 69 -11.75 -4.95 -9.99
C LEU A 69 -12.40 -3.80 -9.23
N MET A 70 -11.60 -3.01 -8.52
CA MET A 70 -12.07 -1.92 -7.68
C MET A 70 -11.92 -0.55 -8.35
N GLN A 71 -10.82 -0.35 -9.06
CA GLN A 71 -10.50 0.93 -9.69
C GLN A 71 -9.93 0.71 -11.10
N THR A 72 -10.47 1.41 -12.07
CA THR A 72 -10.14 1.25 -13.51
C THR A 72 -8.65 1.49 -13.82
N GLU A 73 -8.02 2.44 -13.14
CA GLU A 73 -6.59 2.74 -13.33
C GLU A 73 -5.67 1.72 -12.64
N GLY A 74 -6.19 1.02 -11.60
CA GLY A 74 -5.51 -0.10 -10.96
C GLY A 74 -4.07 0.21 -10.54
N GLU A 75 -3.14 -0.63 -11.00
CA GLU A 75 -1.71 -0.55 -10.66
C GLU A 75 -1.05 0.74 -11.15
N ILE A 76 -1.53 1.36 -12.23
CA ILE A 76 -1.01 2.62 -12.76
C ILE A 76 -1.21 3.75 -11.73
N ALA A 77 -2.39 3.84 -11.13
CA ALA A 77 -2.67 4.82 -10.09
C ALA A 77 -1.78 4.57 -8.84
N GLY A 78 -1.63 3.31 -8.44
CA GLY A 78 -0.77 2.92 -7.31
C GLY A 78 0.70 3.26 -7.54
N ALA A 79 1.22 2.94 -8.72
CA ALA A 79 2.61 3.23 -9.10
C ALA A 79 2.87 4.75 -9.18
N GLY A 80 1.94 5.50 -9.76
CA GLY A 80 2.04 6.96 -9.83
C GLY A 80 2.03 7.61 -8.44
N ALA A 81 1.17 7.15 -7.54
CA ALA A 81 1.11 7.63 -6.17
C ALA A 81 2.40 7.29 -5.39
N ALA A 82 2.92 6.07 -5.56
CA ALA A 82 4.17 5.65 -4.94
C ALA A 82 5.36 6.49 -5.44
N GLY A 83 5.46 6.71 -6.76
CA GLY A 83 6.48 7.56 -7.34
C GLY A 83 6.42 9.00 -6.84
N ALA A 84 5.23 9.59 -6.79
CA ALA A 84 5.02 10.93 -6.23
C ALA A 84 5.41 11.04 -4.75
N ALA A 85 5.22 9.96 -3.99
CA ALA A 85 5.61 9.88 -2.59
C ALA A 85 7.08 9.48 -2.38
N GLY A 86 7.81 9.09 -3.41
CA GLY A 86 9.18 8.60 -3.32
C GLY A 86 9.33 7.28 -2.57
N ILE A 87 8.34 6.39 -2.67
CA ILE A 87 8.34 5.07 -2.01
C ILE A 87 8.28 3.93 -3.03
N PRO A 88 8.74 2.72 -2.70
CA PRO A 88 8.66 1.58 -3.60
C PRO A 88 7.22 1.15 -3.91
N PHE A 89 6.99 0.76 -5.15
CA PHE A 89 5.79 0.06 -5.59
C PHE A 89 6.15 -1.35 -6.04
N MET A 90 5.42 -2.36 -5.59
CA MET A 90 5.63 -3.75 -5.98
C MET A 90 4.49 -4.25 -6.86
N LEU A 91 4.80 -4.60 -8.09
CA LEU A 91 3.82 -5.18 -9.00
C LEU A 91 3.60 -6.65 -8.67
N PHE A 92 2.34 -7.04 -8.56
CA PHE A 92 1.94 -8.42 -8.33
C PHE A 92 1.97 -9.24 -9.61
N ILE A 93 2.26 -10.55 -9.51
CA ILE A 93 2.27 -11.46 -10.67
C ILE A 93 0.90 -11.56 -11.38
N LEU A 94 -0.20 -11.34 -10.65
CA LEU A 94 -1.54 -11.23 -11.20
C LEU A 94 -1.95 -9.76 -11.42
N GLY A 95 -0.97 -8.90 -11.66
CA GLY A 95 -1.21 -7.53 -12.09
C GLY A 95 -1.94 -7.49 -13.44
N THR A 96 -2.69 -6.44 -13.65
CA THR A 96 -3.52 -6.23 -14.86
C THR A 96 -2.84 -5.38 -15.91
N VAL A 97 -1.62 -4.91 -15.64
CA VAL A 97 -0.75 -4.13 -16.53
C VAL A 97 0.64 -4.72 -16.60
N SER A 98 1.38 -4.40 -17.64
CA SER A 98 2.75 -4.86 -17.82
C SER A 98 3.74 -4.07 -16.94
N ILE A 99 4.91 -4.65 -16.70
CA ILE A 99 6.00 -3.97 -15.96
C ILE A 99 6.44 -2.71 -16.69
N GLU A 100 6.45 -2.75 -18.02
CA GLU A 100 6.84 -1.63 -18.87
C GLU A 100 5.88 -0.44 -18.71
N GLU A 101 4.57 -0.71 -18.65
CA GLU A 101 3.55 0.33 -18.42
C GLU A 101 3.69 0.95 -17.03
N VAL A 102 3.89 0.13 -15.99
CA VAL A 102 4.11 0.61 -14.63
C VAL A 102 5.36 1.46 -14.55
N LYS A 103 6.46 1.03 -15.19
CA LYS A 103 7.73 1.76 -15.17
C LYS A 103 7.62 3.15 -15.80
N THR A 104 6.85 3.31 -16.87
CA THR A 104 6.66 4.61 -17.52
C THR A 104 5.85 5.60 -16.68
N THR A 105 5.10 5.12 -15.71
CA THR A 105 4.25 5.94 -14.84
C THR A 105 4.99 6.41 -13.58
N ASN A 106 6.07 5.72 -13.22
CA ASN A 106 6.82 5.94 -11.98
C ASN A 106 8.07 6.85 -12.19
N LEU A 107 8.11 7.64 -13.26
CA LEU A 107 9.20 8.57 -13.60
C LEU A 107 8.87 9.99 -13.18
#